data_a14f05b5a82e479d81cc1849bc7e3e52
#
_entry.id   a14f05b5a82e479d81cc1849bc7e3e52
#
_cell.length_a   1.000
_cell.length_b   1.000
_cell.length_c   1.000
_cell.angle_alpha   90.00
_cell.angle_beta   90.00
_cell.angle_gamma   90.00
#
_symmetry.space_group_name_H-M   'P 1'
#
loop_
_entity.id
_entity.type
_entity.pdbx_description
1 polymer ?
#
loop_
_entity_poly.entity_id
_entity_poly.type
_entity_poly.pdbx_seq_one_letter_code
_entity_poly.pdbx_strand_id
1 'polypeptide(L)'
;MKFSVIVVTYNADLSKLWFTLNSVLAQNFEDYEIVISDDGSKENHFTEITEYFAKKGFTEYTLVANEVNQGTVKNLIAGLSAAKGKYVRDFGPGDAFYCEDTMQHLYDFMETNSYEACFGRLKGYHMAADGTPEFKSFYHPMDLDAYRKGGKRILKNLILYSDHVSGAATCYTRDYYLEYLNRLKDVVIYEEDIFQVLAALEGRRLQLLDENIVWYEVGEGTSTQKHSRFEELLRQDVANFYEMLAAQFPDDPYVKKRKKLSGFYRIRNLYIRTLLRFFVNPDAGIAALNLNSRRISRAVFIR
;
A
#
# COMPACT_ATOMS: atom_id res chain seq x y z
N MET A 1 -14.23 -12.78 -14.59
CA MET A 1 -13.93 -11.55 -13.84
C MET A 1 -12.47 -11.19 -14.02
N LYS A 2 -12.18 -10.02 -14.56
CA LYS A 2 -10.81 -9.57 -14.82
C LYS A 2 -10.21 -8.87 -13.62
N PHE A 3 -11.02 -8.07 -12.91
CA PHE A 3 -10.54 -7.22 -11.83
C PHE A 3 -11.45 -7.28 -10.59
N SER A 4 -10.88 -7.30 -9.38
CA SER A 4 -11.61 -7.10 -8.13
C SER A 4 -11.03 -5.92 -7.37
N VAL A 5 -11.88 -4.99 -6.97
CA VAL A 5 -11.51 -3.90 -6.07
C VAL A 5 -11.95 -4.29 -4.67
N ILE A 6 -10.98 -4.43 -3.77
CA ILE A 6 -11.23 -4.78 -2.36
C ILE A 6 -11.27 -3.47 -1.56
N VAL A 7 -12.36 -3.18 -0.88
CA VAL A 7 -12.44 -2.04 0.04
C VAL A 7 -12.44 -2.58 1.46
N VAL A 8 -11.33 -2.35 2.18
CA VAL A 8 -11.19 -2.80 3.56
C VAL A 8 -11.73 -1.75 4.52
N THR A 9 -12.64 -2.14 5.41
CA THR A 9 -13.30 -1.22 6.35
C THR A 9 -13.13 -1.67 7.80
N TYR A 10 -13.09 -0.68 8.70
CA TYR A 10 -13.23 -0.84 10.14
C TYR A 10 -13.72 0.47 10.76
N ASN A 11 -14.98 0.50 11.25
CA ASN A 11 -15.65 1.71 11.73
C ASN A 11 -15.51 2.87 10.72
N ALA A 12 -15.79 2.60 9.45
CA ALA A 12 -15.52 3.52 8.35
C ALA A 12 -16.43 4.75 8.40
N ASP A 13 -15.87 5.91 8.02
CA ASP A 13 -16.65 7.09 7.69
C ASP A 13 -17.34 6.89 6.34
N LEU A 14 -18.68 6.98 6.32
CA LEU A 14 -19.47 6.78 5.11
C LEU A 14 -19.15 7.79 4.02
N SER A 15 -18.82 9.03 4.35
CA SER A 15 -18.47 10.05 3.35
C SER A 15 -17.20 9.68 2.60
N LYS A 16 -16.19 9.16 3.31
CA LYS A 16 -14.95 8.65 2.74
C LYS A 16 -15.19 7.37 1.93
N LEU A 17 -16.03 6.49 2.43
CA LEU A 17 -16.40 5.27 1.71
C LEU A 17 -17.10 5.60 0.38
N TRP A 18 -18.05 6.53 0.37
CA TRP A 18 -18.72 6.98 -0.86
C TRP A 18 -17.75 7.64 -1.84
N PHE A 19 -16.79 8.40 -1.36
CA PHE A 19 -15.75 8.97 -2.21
C PHE A 19 -14.95 7.88 -2.93
N THR A 20 -14.51 6.85 -2.19
CA THR A 20 -13.82 5.69 -2.76
C THR A 20 -14.69 4.95 -3.77
N LEU A 21 -15.91 4.57 -3.39
CA LEU A 21 -16.82 3.81 -4.26
C LEU A 21 -17.23 4.58 -5.51
N ASN A 22 -17.44 5.91 -5.41
CA ASN A 22 -17.70 6.74 -6.60
C ASN A 22 -16.54 6.67 -7.60
N SER A 23 -15.29 6.68 -7.13
CA SER A 23 -14.12 6.60 -8.01
C SER A 23 -14.00 5.23 -8.70
N VAL A 24 -14.44 4.16 -8.04
CA VAL A 24 -14.46 2.81 -8.62
C VAL A 24 -15.57 2.69 -9.66
N LEU A 25 -16.78 3.17 -9.34
CA LEU A 25 -17.92 3.12 -10.25
C LEU A 25 -17.79 4.05 -11.46
N ALA A 26 -16.88 5.03 -11.40
CA ALA A 26 -16.58 5.93 -12.51
C ALA A 26 -15.53 5.36 -13.49
N GLN A 27 -15.01 4.15 -13.25
CA GLN A 27 -13.98 3.58 -14.13
C GLN A 27 -14.57 3.12 -15.46
N ASN A 28 -13.88 3.46 -16.55
CA ASN A 28 -14.13 2.96 -17.91
C ASN A 28 -13.66 1.51 -18.07
N PHE A 29 -14.22 0.60 -17.28
CA PHE A 29 -13.86 -0.83 -17.26
C PHE A 29 -15.09 -1.66 -16.90
N GLU A 30 -15.40 -2.70 -17.66
CA GLU A 30 -16.71 -3.39 -17.53
C GLU A 30 -16.65 -4.70 -16.72
N ASP A 31 -15.54 -5.45 -16.77
CA ASP A 31 -15.45 -6.79 -16.17
C ASP A 31 -14.77 -6.76 -14.80
N TYR A 32 -15.43 -6.13 -13.82
CA TYR A 32 -14.93 -6.02 -12.45
C TYR A 32 -16.02 -6.23 -11.39
N GLU A 33 -15.59 -6.50 -10.18
CA GLU A 33 -16.42 -6.54 -8.98
C GLU A 33 -15.84 -5.67 -7.87
N ILE A 34 -16.68 -5.36 -6.89
CA ILE A 34 -16.29 -4.71 -5.64
C ILE A 34 -16.51 -5.68 -4.48
N VAL A 35 -15.47 -5.89 -3.68
CA VAL A 35 -15.57 -6.67 -2.43
C VAL A 35 -15.37 -5.72 -1.26
N ILE A 36 -16.39 -5.55 -0.43
CA ILE A 36 -16.27 -4.81 0.84
C ILE A 36 -15.93 -5.82 1.93
N SER A 37 -14.77 -5.63 2.57
CA SER A 37 -14.33 -6.50 3.67
C SER A 37 -14.24 -5.71 4.97
N ASP A 38 -15.15 -6.00 5.89
CA ASP A 38 -15.27 -5.31 7.17
C ASP A 38 -14.62 -6.10 8.30
N ASP A 39 -13.77 -5.46 9.07
CA ASP A 39 -12.97 -6.07 10.15
C ASP A 39 -13.68 -6.03 11.52
N GLY A 40 -14.95 -6.41 11.55
CA GLY A 40 -15.71 -6.49 12.80
C GLY A 40 -16.05 -5.12 13.37
N SER A 41 -16.50 -4.21 12.52
CA SER A 41 -17.02 -2.89 12.93
C SER A 41 -18.22 -3.04 13.86
N LYS A 42 -18.42 -2.05 14.74
CA LYS A 42 -19.65 -1.95 15.52
C LYS A 42 -20.89 -1.79 14.63
N GLU A 43 -20.70 -1.04 13.55
CA GLU A 43 -21.66 -0.84 12.48
C GLU A 43 -20.91 -0.96 11.16
N ASN A 44 -21.23 -2.02 10.38
CA ASN A 44 -20.52 -2.31 9.13
C ASN A 44 -21.12 -1.61 7.91
N HIS A 45 -22.24 -0.93 8.09
CA HIS A 45 -22.96 -0.16 7.06
C HIS A 45 -23.37 -0.96 5.82
N PHE A 46 -23.52 -2.26 5.92
CA PHE A 46 -23.85 -3.12 4.77
C PHE A 46 -25.23 -2.82 4.18
N THR A 47 -26.17 -2.36 5.00
CA THR A 47 -27.49 -1.92 4.52
C THR A 47 -27.36 -0.70 3.62
N GLU A 48 -26.66 0.34 4.09
CA GLU A 48 -26.44 1.58 3.36
C GLU A 48 -25.61 1.33 2.07
N ILE A 49 -24.61 0.44 2.13
CA ILE A 49 -23.82 0.03 0.97
C ILE A 49 -24.68 -0.67 -0.06
N THR A 50 -25.56 -1.58 0.36
CA THR A 50 -26.49 -2.29 -0.54
C THR A 50 -27.45 -1.32 -1.23
N GLU A 51 -28.04 -0.39 -0.47
CA GLU A 51 -28.90 0.65 -1.02
C GLU A 51 -28.16 1.59 -1.97
N TYR A 52 -26.92 1.91 -1.67
CA TYR A 52 -26.06 2.73 -2.51
C TYR A 52 -25.80 2.05 -3.86
N PHE A 53 -25.39 0.77 -3.88
CA PHE A 53 -25.18 0.02 -5.11
C PHE A 53 -26.47 -0.14 -5.90
N ALA A 54 -27.61 -0.39 -5.25
CA ALA A 54 -28.91 -0.47 -5.91
C ALA A 54 -29.28 0.85 -6.63
N LYS A 55 -29.04 2.01 -5.99
CA LYS A 55 -29.25 3.33 -6.59
C LYS A 55 -28.33 3.59 -7.80
N LYS A 56 -27.13 3.00 -7.81
CA LYS A 56 -26.17 3.10 -8.91
C LYS A 56 -26.39 2.05 -10.00
N GLY A 57 -27.30 1.09 -9.80
CA GLY A 57 -27.53 -0.04 -10.71
C GLY A 57 -26.35 -1.01 -10.79
N PHE A 58 -25.52 -1.07 -9.74
CA PHE A 58 -24.35 -1.95 -9.67
C PHE A 58 -24.67 -3.22 -8.90
N THR A 59 -24.42 -4.40 -9.50
CA THR A 59 -24.81 -5.72 -8.95
C THR A 59 -23.62 -6.62 -8.64
N GLU A 60 -22.46 -6.35 -9.22
CA GLU A 60 -21.25 -7.20 -9.08
C GLU A 60 -20.47 -6.85 -7.81
N TYR A 61 -21.06 -7.11 -6.63
CA TYR A 61 -20.39 -6.87 -5.36
C TYR A 61 -20.56 -8.03 -4.38
N THR A 62 -19.65 -8.11 -3.42
CA THR A 62 -19.66 -9.06 -2.30
C THR A 62 -19.37 -8.32 -1.00
N LEU A 63 -20.13 -8.66 0.05
CA LEU A 63 -19.95 -8.12 1.41
C LEU A 63 -19.39 -9.22 2.30
N VAL A 64 -18.27 -8.97 2.95
CA VAL A 64 -17.56 -9.88 3.85
C VAL A 64 -17.45 -9.22 5.21
N ALA A 65 -17.89 -9.87 6.28
CA ALA A 65 -17.78 -9.39 7.65
C ALA A 65 -16.98 -10.37 8.51
N ASN A 66 -15.94 -9.88 9.16
CA ASN A 66 -15.31 -10.60 10.26
C ASN A 66 -16.13 -10.43 11.54
N GLU A 67 -16.20 -11.44 12.38
CA GLU A 67 -16.94 -11.36 13.66
C GLU A 67 -16.29 -10.38 14.65
N VAL A 68 -14.97 -10.25 14.59
CA VAL A 68 -14.17 -9.38 15.45
C VAL A 68 -13.02 -8.77 14.65
N ASN A 69 -12.48 -7.64 15.11
CA ASN A 69 -11.30 -7.03 14.52
C ASN A 69 -10.10 -7.96 14.64
N GLN A 70 -9.58 -8.40 13.50
CA GLN A 70 -8.42 -9.29 13.36
C GLN A 70 -7.18 -8.58 12.82
N GLY A 71 -7.30 -7.32 12.43
CA GLY A 71 -6.24 -6.50 11.82
C GLY A 71 -6.25 -6.53 10.28
N THR A 72 -5.53 -5.59 9.70
CA THR A 72 -5.56 -5.30 8.26
C THR A 72 -5.25 -6.53 7.41
N VAL A 73 -4.20 -7.29 7.75
CA VAL A 73 -3.77 -8.46 6.97
C VAL A 73 -4.86 -9.52 6.86
N LYS A 74 -5.49 -9.89 7.98
CA LYS A 74 -6.54 -10.92 7.98
C LYS A 74 -7.81 -10.43 7.31
N ASN A 75 -8.16 -9.15 7.49
CA ASN A 75 -9.29 -8.54 6.80
C ASN A 75 -9.07 -8.56 5.28
N LEU A 76 -7.88 -8.22 4.83
CA LEU A 76 -7.51 -8.26 3.43
C LEU A 76 -7.55 -9.70 2.86
N ILE A 77 -7.05 -10.70 3.61
CA ILE A 77 -7.16 -12.12 3.23
C ILE A 77 -8.62 -12.53 3.08
N ALA A 78 -9.52 -12.11 3.99
CA ALA A 78 -10.95 -12.42 3.90
C ALA A 78 -11.56 -11.84 2.62
N GLY A 79 -11.31 -10.56 2.33
CA GLY A 79 -11.77 -9.90 1.10
C GLY A 79 -11.22 -10.58 -0.17
N LEU A 80 -9.92 -10.85 -0.21
CA LEU A 80 -9.27 -11.51 -1.35
C LEU A 80 -9.77 -12.95 -1.56
N SER A 81 -10.11 -13.66 -0.50
CA SER A 81 -10.65 -15.02 -0.58
C SER A 81 -12.04 -15.05 -1.22
N ALA A 82 -12.82 -13.98 -1.05
CA ALA A 82 -14.13 -13.81 -1.70
C ALA A 82 -14.02 -13.27 -3.14
N ALA A 83 -12.91 -12.64 -3.49
CA ALA A 83 -12.67 -12.04 -4.80
C ALA A 83 -12.54 -13.09 -5.90
N LYS A 84 -13.03 -12.77 -7.11
CA LYS A 84 -13.03 -13.63 -8.31
C LYS A 84 -12.12 -13.11 -9.42
N GLY A 85 -11.69 -11.84 -9.34
CA GLY A 85 -10.86 -11.21 -10.35
C GLY A 85 -9.46 -11.79 -10.42
N LYS A 86 -8.92 -11.85 -11.63
CA LYS A 86 -7.51 -12.23 -11.86
C LYS A 86 -6.58 -11.21 -11.22
N TYR A 87 -6.86 -9.93 -11.40
CA TYR A 87 -6.13 -8.83 -10.81
C TYR A 87 -6.92 -8.23 -9.66
N VAL A 88 -6.21 -7.78 -8.64
CA VAL A 88 -6.79 -7.22 -7.43
C VAL A 88 -6.07 -5.95 -7.01
N ARG A 89 -6.84 -5.03 -6.48
CA ARG A 89 -6.36 -3.83 -5.82
C ARG A 89 -7.20 -3.56 -4.58
N ASP A 90 -6.56 -3.16 -3.50
CA ASP A 90 -7.24 -2.77 -2.27
C ASP A 90 -7.24 -1.26 -2.05
N PHE A 91 -8.27 -0.78 -1.37
CA PHE A 91 -8.45 0.59 -0.92
C PHE A 91 -8.89 0.65 0.53
N GLY A 92 -8.40 1.65 1.25
CA GLY A 92 -9.08 2.18 2.43
C GLY A 92 -10.12 3.25 2.05
N PRO A 93 -11.16 3.49 2.85
CA PRO A 93 -12.06 4.63 2.67
C PRO A 93 -11.29 5.95 2.67
N GLY A 94 -11.52 6.78 1.67
CA GLY A 94 -10.81 8.03 1.42
C GLY A 94 -9.80 7.96 0.26
N ASP A 95 -9.33 6.78 -0.10
CA ASP A 95 -8.52 6.61 -1.31
C ASP A 95 -9.38 6.49 -2.56
N ALA A 96 -8.85 6.91 -3.71
CA ALA A 96 -9.60 6.89 -4.97
C ALA A 96 -8.68 6.62 -6.18
N PHE A 97 -9.22 6.01 -7.23
CA PHE A 97 -8.53 5.94 -8.52
C PHE A 97 -8.18 7.35 -9.03
N TYR A 98 -7.03 7.47 -9.69
CA TYR A 98 -6.53 8.77 -10.14
C TYR A 98 -7.38 9.38 -11.25
N CYS A 99 -7.85 8.58 -12.21
CA CYS A 99 -8.75 8.97 -13.30
C CYS A 99 -9.62 7.78 -13.72
N GLU A 100 -10.57 8.04 -14.61
CA GLU A 100 -11.57 7.05 -15.06
C GLU A 100 -10.97 5.87 -15.85
N ASP A 101 -9.76 6.01 -16.41
CA ASP A 101 -9.09 4.96 -17.18
C ASP A 101 -8.03 4.19 -16.37
N THR A 102 -7.86 4.49 -15.08
CA THR A 102 -6.78 3.92 -14.27
C THR A 102 -6.87 2.39 -14.20
N MET A 103 -8.07 1.83 -14.06
CA MET A 103 -8.25 0.37 -13.98
C MET A 103 -7.89 -0.30 -15.31
N GLN A 104 -8.25 0.30 -16.45
CA GLN A 104 -7.89 -0.18 -17.77
C GLN A 104 -6.36 -0.16 -17.97
N HIS A 105 -5.69 0.94 -17.60
CA HIS A 105 -4.23 1.06 -17.69
C HIS A 105 -3.50 0.00 -16.85
N LEU A 106 -3.96 -0.24 -15.62
CA LEU A 106 -3.42 -1.29 -14.76
C LEU A 106 -3.61 -2.68 -15.37
N TYR A 107 -4.82 -2.96 -15.86
CA TYR A 107 -5.14 -4.24 -16.48
C TYR A 107 -4.24 -4.48 -17.72
N ASP A 108 -4.17 -3.53 -18.64
CA ASP A 108 -3.38 -3.65 -19.86
C ASP A 108 -1.89 -3.81 -19.59
N PHE A 109 -1.37 -3.05 -18.61
CA PHE A 109 0.04 -3.14 -18.22
C PHE A 109 0.39 -4.52 -17.68
N MET A 110 -0.45 -5.07 -16.80
CA MET A 110 -0.20 -6.38 -16.21
C MET A 110 -0.46 -7.53 -17.18
N GLU A 111 -1.55 -7.47 -17.97
CA GLU A 111 -1.94 -8.54 -18.87
C GLU A 111 -0.97 -8.66 -20.03
N THR A 112 -0.62 -7.54 -20.70
CA THR A 112 0.28 -7.53 -21.86
C THR A 112 1.68 -8.06 -21.51
N ASN A 113 2.16 -7.79 -20.30
CA ASN A 113 3.49 -8.18 -19.86
C ASN A 113 3.50 -9.46 -18.99
N SER A 114 2.34 -10.04 -18.71
CA SER A 114 2.18 -11.17 -17.79
C SER A 114 2.80 -10.90 -16.40
N TYR A 115 2.64 -9.68 -15.90
CA TYR A 115 3.14 -9.30 -14.59
C TYR A 115 2.22 -9.79 -13.46
N GLU A 116 2.81 -10.24 -12.36
CA GLU A 116 2.07 -10.66 -11.16
C GLU A 116 1.86 -9.50 -10.18
N ALA A 117 2.71 -8.47 -10.24
CA ALA A 117 2.68 -7.35 -9.32
C ALA A 117 3.17 -6.07 -9.99
N CYS A 118 2.42 -4.99 -9.85
CA CYS A 118 2.84 -3.68 -10.30
C CYS A 118 2.49 -2.60 -9.29
N PHE A 119 3.04 -1.42 -9.50
CA PHE A 119 2.65 -0.22 -8.79
C PHE A 119 2.74 1.00 -9.70
N GLY A 120 1.98 2.04 -9.35
CA GLY A 120 2.09 3.34 -9.98
C GLY A 120 2.46 4.44 -8.99
N ARG A 121 2.41 5.69 -9.44
CA ARG A 121 2.62 6.84 -8.58
C ARG A 121 1.32 7.22 -7.88
N LEU A 122 1.45 7.72 -6.65
CA LEU A 122 0.32 8.25 -5.91
C LEU A 122 0.38 9.79 -5.82
N LYS A 123 -0.80 10.39 -5.71
CA LYS A 123 -0.99 11.79 -5.37
C LYS A 123 -1.59 11.88 -3.97
N GLY A 124 -0.82 12.45 -3.03
CA GLY A 124 -1.33 12.73 -1.69
C GLY A 124 -2.28 13.92 -1.70
N TYR A 125 -3.35 13.83 -0.94
CA TYR A 125 -4.25 14.94 -0.67
C TYR A 125 -4.68 14.92 0.81
N HIS A 126 -5.24 16.04 1.25
CA HIS A 126 -5.89 16.17 2.54
C HIS A 126 -7.17 16.99 2.33
N MET A 127 -8.26 16.60 2.96
CA MET A 127 -9.49 17.39 2.91
C MET A 127 -9.39 18.54 3.90
N ALA A 128 -9.49 19.78 3.40
CA ALA A 128 -9.59 20.94 4.25
C ALA A 128 -10.96 20.99 4.97
N ALA A 129 -11.07 21.84 5.98
CA ALA A 129 -12.31 21.95 6.77
C ALA A 129 -13.55 22.39 5.94
N ASP A 130 -13.34 23.04 4.81
CA ASP A 130 -14.38 23.43 3.86
C ASP A 130 -14.73 22.36 2.81
N GLY A 131 -14.11 21.15 2.92
CA GLY A 131 -14.33 20.05 1.99
C GLY A 131 -13.52 20.13 0.69
N THR A 132 -12.60 21.10 0.56
CA THR A 132 -11.72 21.19 -0.62
C THR A 132 -10.47 20.30 -0.46
N PRO A 133 -10.04 19.55 -1.51
CA PRO A 133 -8.83 18.76 -1.46
C PRO A 133 -7.58 19.63 -1.58
N GLU A 134 -6.70 19.57 -0.59
CA GLU A 134 -5.38 20.18 -0.62
C GLU A 134 -4.33 19.14 -0.98
N PHE A 135 -3.50 19.43 -1.98
CA PHE A 135 -2.42 18.55 -2.38
C PHE A 135 -1.31 18.46 -1.34
N LYS A 136 -0.90 17.23 -1.04
CA LYS A 136 0.31 16.93 -0.27
C LYS A 136 1.28 16.16 -1.15
N SER A 137 2.55 16.53 -1.08
CA SER A 137 3.59 15.75 -1.75
C SER A 137 3.84 14.46 -0.95
N PHE A 138 3.63 13.33 -1.59
CA PHE A 138 3.91 12.02 -1.04
C PHE A 138 4.78 11.24 -2.03
N TYR A 139 5.87 10.65 -1.57
CA TYR A 139 6.82 9.95 -2.42
C TYR A 139 7.22 8.63 -1.76
N HIS A 140 6.61 7.55 -2.25
CA HIS A 140 7.01 6.19 -1.97
C HIS A 140 6.88 5.34 -3.23
N PRO A 141 7.94 4.67 -3.67
CA PRO A 141 9.30 4.74 -3.12
C PRO A 141 10.00 6.07 -3.47
N MET A 142 11.01 6.44 -2.70
CA MET A 142 11.81 7.65 -2.94
C MET A 142 12.71 7.48 -4.16
N ASP A 143 13.19 6.27 -4.40
CA ASP A 143 14.12 5.92 -5.47
C ASP A 143 13.43 5.17 -6.62
N LEU A 144 12.59 5.88 -7.38
CA LEU A 144 11.93 5.33 -8.56
C LEU A 144 12.92 4.83 -9.63
N ASP A 145 14.12 5.43 -9.69
CA ASP A 145 15.13 4.98 -10.66
C ASP A 145 15.65 3.57 -10.37
N ALA A 146 15.59 3.12 -9.12
CA ALA A 146 15.90 1.73 -8.80
C ALA A 146 14.92 0.76 -9.48
N TYR A 147 13.64 1.11 -9.54
CA TYR A 147 12.62 0.30 -10.21
C TYR A 147 12.71 0.36 -11.72
N ARG A 148 12.98 1.54 -12.31
CA ARG A 148 13.20 1.68 -13.76
C ARG A 148 14.40 0.86 -14.26
N LYS A 149 15.49 0.85 -13.49
CA LYS A 149 16.74 0.16 -13.86
C LYS A 149 16.77 -1.29 -13.38
N GLY A 150 15.99 -1.62 -12.37
CA GLY A 150 15.97 -2.93 -11.75
C GLY A 150 17.25 -3.27 -10.97
N GLY A 151 17.39 -4.55 -10.61
CA GLY A 151 18.61 -5.08 -9.99
C GLY A 151 18.63 -5.05 -8.46
N LYS A 152 19.81 -5.27 -7.90
CA LYS A 152 20.04 -5.41 -6.44
C LYS A 152 19.78 -4.11 -5.65
N ARG A 153 19.65 -2.98 -6.32
CA ARG A 153 19.42 -1.68 -5.69
C ARG A 153 18.03 -1.64 -5.01
N ILE A 154 17.01 -2.25 -5.62
CA ILE A 154 15.67 -2.35 -5.04
C ILE A 154 15.76 -3.07 -3.67
N LEU A 155 16.31 -4.28 -3.65
CA LEU A 155 16.43 -5.08 -2.43
C LEU A 155 17.25 -4.34 -1.34
N LYS A 156 18.36 -3.72 -1.72
CA LYS A 156 19.17 -2.89 -0.83
C LYS A 156 18.35 -1.75 -0.21
N ASN A 157 17.57 -1.04 -1.02
CA ASN A 157 16.73 0.09 -0.57
C ASN A 157 15.62 -0.40 0.37
N LEU A 158 14.93 -1.47 0.02
CA LEU A 158 13.90 -2.08 0.87
C LEU A 158 14.46 -2.48 2.24
N ILE A 159 15.54 -3.27 2.28
CA ILE A 159 16.05 -3.82 3.53
C ILE A 159 16.79 -2.79 4.38
N LEU A 160 17.65 -1.97 3.78
CA LEU A 160 18.56 -1.09 4.51
C LEU A 160 18.05 0.34 4.69
N TYR A 161 17.08 0.78 3.88
CA TYR A 161 16.53 2.13 3.97
C TYR A 161 15.03 2.15 4.31
N SER A 162 14.32 1.02 4.16
CA SER A 162 12.85 0.92 4.22
C SER A 162 12.19 1.84 3.18
N ASP A 163 12.74 1.82 1.95
CA ASP A 163 12.19 2.56 0.80
C ASP A 163 11.25 1.64 0.03
N HIS A 164 10.04 1.48 0.54
CA HIS A 164 8.99 0.62 -0.01
C HIS A 164 7.99 1.41 -0.85
N VAL A 165 7.24 0.71 -1.65
CA VAL A 165 6.06 1.24 -2.34
C VAL A 165 4.90 1.29 -1.35
N SER A 166 4.10 2.35 -1.37
CA SER A 166 2.86 2.38 -0.59
C SER A 166 1.86 1.34 -1.10
N GLY A 167 1.26 0.56 -0.22
CA GLY A 167 0.21 -0.41 -0.57
C GLY A 167 -0.94 0.23 -1.35
N ALA A 168 -1.32 1.46 -0.99
CA ALA A 168 -2.31 2.24 -1.73
C ALA A 168 -1.95 2.47 -3.21
N ALA A 169 -0.72 2.18 -3.67
CA ALA A 169 -0.29 2.37 -5.06
C ALA A 169 0.03 1.06 -5.78
N THR A 170 -0.42 -0.08 -5.27
CA THR A 170 -0.09 -1.40 -5.82
C THR A 170 -1.28 -2.08 -6.51
N CYS A 171 -0.98 -3.03 -7.38
CA CYS A 171 -1.93 -3.94 -7.98
C CYS A 171 -1.25 -5.30 -8.17
N TYR A 172 -1.98 -6.39 -7.94
CA TYR A 172 -1.43 -7.75 -7.92
C TYR A 172 -2.33 -8.71 -8.70
N THR A 173 -1.79 -9.86 -9.11
CA THR A 173 -2.65 -11.01 -9.33
C THR A 173 -3.17 -11.51 -7.97
N ARG A 174 -4.42 -11.96 -7.92
CA ARG A 174 -5.04 -12.42 -6.67
C ARG A 174 -4.22 -13.52 -6.01
N ASP A 175 -3.79 -14.52 -6.80
CA ASP A 175 -3.09 -15.69 -6.28
C ASP A 175 -1.71 -15.33 -5.69
N TYR A 176 -0.99 -14.41 -6.38
CA TYR A 176 0.27 -13.88 -5.88
C TYR A 176 0.08 -13.15 -4.54
N TYR A 177 -0.94 -12.31 -4.43
CA TYR A 177 -1.20 -11.54 -3.20
C TYR A 177 -1.59 -12.46 -2.04
N LEU A 178 -2.52 -13.40 -2.28
CA LEU A 178 -2.93 -14.40 -1.28
C LEU A 178 -1.76 -15.29 -0.82
N GLU A 179 -0.89 -15.71 -1.74
CA GLU A 179 0.30 -16.51 -1.41
C GLU A 179 1.14 -15.81 -0.32
N TYR A 180 1.47 -14.54 -0.53
CA TYR A 180 2.31 -13.81 0.42
C TYR A 180 1.59 -13.43 1.71
N LEU A 181 0.34 -12.97 1.62
CA LEU A 181 -0.43 -12.62 2.81
C LEU A 181 -0.65 -13.82 3.73
N ASN A 182 -0.91 -15.00 3.18
CA ASN A 182 -1.03 -16.23 3.98
C ASN A 182 0.27 -16.60 4.72
N ARG A 183 1.43 -16.29 4.16
CA ARG A 183 2.73 -16.45 4.83
C ARG A 183 2.95 -15.41 5.93
N LEU A 184 2.21 -14.31 5.90
CA LEU A 184 2.31 -13.16 6.81
C LEU A 184 1.09 -13.04 7.74
N LYS A 185 0.25 -14.07 7.83
CA LYS A 185 -1.00 -14.05 8.61
C LYS A 185 -0.85 -13.70 10.10
N ASP A 186 0.36 -13.84 10.65
CA ASP A 186 0.69 -13.48 12.04
C ASP A 186 1.14 -12.01 12.18
N VAL A 187 1.29 -11.29 11.07
CA VAL A 187 1.49 -9.85 11.03
C VAL A 187 0.13 -9.16 11.13
N VAL A 188 0.01 -8.16 11.97
CA VAL A 188 -1.29 -7.55 12.30
C VAL A 188 -1.60 -6.35 11.41
N ILE A 189 -0.63 -5.47 11.18
CA ILE A 189 -0.87 -4.15 10.61
C ILE A 189 -0.07 -3.87 9.34
N TYR A 190 1.18 -4.34 9.25
CA TYR A 190 2.16 -3.77 8.32
C TYR A 190 2.58 -4.77 7.24
N GLU A 191 1.67 -5.02 6.30
CA GLU A 191 1.88 -5.97 5.22
C GLU A 191 2.81 -5.47 4.10
N GLU A 192 2.80 -4.15 3.79
CA GLU A 192 3.44 -3.61 2.59
C GLU A 192 4.96 -3.74 2.60
N ASP A 193 5.63 -3.35 3.67
CA ASP A 193 7.08 -3.46 3.81
C ASP A 193 7.54 -4.91 3.78
N ILE A 194 6.83 -5.74 4.48
CA ILE A 194 7.11 -7.14 4.71
C ILE A 194 6.97 -7.92 3.42
N PHE A 195 5.85 -7.75 2.77
CA PHE A 195 5.51 -8.38 1.52
C PHE A 195 6.54 -8.09 0.43
N GLN A 196 6.88 -6.83 0.22
CA GLN A 196 7.79 -6.39 -0.84
C GLN A 196 9.22 -6.89 -0.62
N VAL A 197 9.70 -6.90 0.64
CA VAL A 197 11.03 -7.42 0.97
C VAL A 197 11.10 -8.91 0.71
N LEU A 198 10.09 -9.67 1.14
CA LEU A 198 10.04 -11.11 0.97
C LEU A 198 10.02 -11.49 -0.51
N ALA A 199 9.13 -10.86 -1.30
CA ALA A 199 9.03 -11.06 -2.73
C ALA A 199 10.34 -10.72 -3.46
N ALA A 200 10.99 -9.60 -3.09
CA ALA A 200 12.25 -9.18 -3.70
C ALA A 200 13.41 -10.14 -3.38
N LEU A 201 13.45 -10.73 -2.17
CA LEU A 201 14.42 -11.76 -1.80
C LEU A 201 14.24 -13.05 -2.62
N GLU A 202 13.02 -13.37 -3.01
CA GLU A 202 12.67 -14.51 -3.86
C GLU A 202 12.79 -14.20 -5.36
N GLY A 203 13.25 -13.01 -5.72
CA GLY A 203 13.46 -12.60 -7.10
C GLY A 203 12.19 -12.11 -7.81
N ARG A 204 11.06 -12.05 -7.12
CA ARG A 204 9.80 -11.51 -7.66
C ARG A 204 9.76 -9.99 -7.42
N ARG A 205 9.32 -9.22 -8.40
CA ARG A 205 9.43 -7.76 -8.37
C ARG A 205 8.11 -7.08 -8.65
N LEU A 206 7.86 -5.96 -7.95
CA LEU A 206 6.87 -5.00 -8.36
C LEU A 206 7.38 -4.25 -9.61
N GLN A 207 6.56 -4.20 -10.64
CA GLN A 207 6.86 -3.48 -11.89
C GLN A 207 6.30 -2.06 -11.83
N LEU A 208 7.06 -1.09 -12.30
CA LEU A 208 6.64 0.31 -12.29
C LEU A 208 5.79 0.63 -13.53
N LEU A 209 4.52 0.92 -13.33
CA LEU A 209 3.69 1.69 -14.27
C LEU A 209 3.93 3.18 -13.98
N ASP A 210 4.71 3.88 -14.80
CA ASP A 210 5.16 5.26 -14.53
C ASP A 210 4.04 6.30 -14.74
N GLU A 211 2.86 6.04 -14.16
CA GLU A 211 1.67 6.86 -14.18
C GLU A 211 1.14 7.12 -12.77
N ASN A 212 0.32 8.17 -12.61
CA ASN A 212 -0.44 8.35 -11.38
C ASN A 212 -1.64 7.42 -11.42
N ILE A 213 -1.85 6.63 -10.36
CA ILE A 213 -2.93 5.65 -10.29
C ILE A 213 -3.87 5.84 -9.11
N VAL A 214 -3.49 6.66 -8.13
CA VAL A 214 -4.29 6.84 -6.91
C VAL A 214 -4.20 8.23 -6.34
N TRP A 215 -5.33 8.72 -5.86
CA TRP A 215 -5.47 9.78 -4.89
C TRP A 215 -5.45 9.15 -3.49
N TYR A 216 -4.45 9.51 -2.68
CA TYR A 216 -4.22 8.96 -1.35
C TYR A 216 -4.49 10.00 -0.27
N GLU A 217 -5.39 9.70 0.68
CA GLU A 217 -5.68 10.60 1.79
C GLU A 217 -4.56 10.54 2.84
N VAL A 218 -3.77 11.61 2.93
CA VAL A 218 -2.59 11.66 3.81
C VAL A 218 -2.99 11.98 5.24
N GLY A 219 -2.54 11.15 6.19
CA GLY A 219 -2.71 11.39 7.63
C GLY A 219 -3.85 10.62 8.28
N GLU A 220 -4.69 9.94 7.51
CA GLU A 220 -5.85 9.20 7.99
C GLU A 220 -5.63 7.67 8.01
N GLY A 221 -4.61 7.17 7.32
CA GLY A 221 -4.28 5.75 7.27
C GLY A 221 -3.86 5.18 8.62
N THR A 222 -4.09 3.89 8.81
CA THR A 222 -3.76 3.13 10.05
C THR A 222 -2.30 3.30 10.47
N SER A 223 -1.37 3.37 9.51
CA SER A 223 0.07 3.56 9.75
C SER A 223 0.47 5.00 10.08
N THR A 224 -0.41 5.98 9.85
CA THR A 224 -0.13 7.41 10.04
C THR A 224 -0.75 7.99 11.31
N GLN A 225 -1.66 7.28 11.97
CA GLN A 225 -2.25 7.70 13.24
C GLN A 225 -1.22 7.62 14.37
N LYS A 226 -1.01 8.74 15.05
CA LYS A 226 -0.10 8.84 16.21
C LYS A 226 -0.77 8.25 17.46
N HIS A 227 -0.84 6.95 17.56
CA HIS A 227 -1.27 6.26 18.79
C HIS A 227 -0.16 5.35 19.29
N SER A 228 0.21 5.47 20.54
CA SER A 228 1.28 4.70 21.18
C SER A 228 1.14 3.18 21.02
N ARG A 229 -0.10 2.68 21.01
CA ARG A 229 -0.39 1.25 20.77
C ARG A 229 -0.07 0.81 19.36
N PHE A 230 -0.41 1.62 18.34
CA PHE A 230 -0.10 1.31 16.93
C PHE A 230 1.40 1.32 16.66
N GLU A 231 2.11 2.31 17.19
CA GLU A 231 3.57 2.37 17.05
C GLU A 231 4.28 1.19 17.69
N GLU A 232 3.74 0.63 18.78
CA GLU A 232 4.32 -0.54 19.44
C GLU A 232 4.06 -1.80 18.62
N LEU A 233 2.83 -2.02 18.14
CA LEU A 233 2.48 -3.15 17.28
C LEU A 233 3.30 -3.13 15.99
N LEU A 234 3.41 -1.98 15.33
CA LEU A 234 4.21 -1.81 14.13
C LEU A 234 5.69 -2.14 14.38
N ARG A 235 6.24 -1.68 15.50
CA ARG A 235 7.63 -2.04 15.88
C ARG A 235 7.81 -3.52 16.11
N GLN A 236 6.82 -4.17 16.72
CA GLN A 236 6.84 -5.61 16.97
C GLN A 236 6.74 -6.40 15.66
N ASP A 237 5.82 -6.04 14.77
CA ASP A 237 5.66 -6.65 13.45
C ASP A 237 6.97 -6.57 12.65
N VAL A 238 7.58 -5.38 12.58
CA VAL A 238 8.85 -5.17 11.89
C VAL A 238 10.00 -5.97 12.55
N ALA A 239 10.05 -6.05 13.87
CA ALA A 239 11.11 -6.80 14.57
C ALA A 239 10.97 -8.29 14.29
N ASN A 240 9.78 -8.86 14.46
CA ASN A 240 9.49 -10.28 14.21
C ASN A 240 9.79 -10.65 12.75
N PHE A 241 9.42 -9.77 11.82
CA PHE A 241 9.70 -9.97 10.41
C PHE A 241 11.19 -10.06 10.09
N TYR A 242 12.01 -9.14 10.61
CA TYR A 242 13.46 -9.19 10.35
C TYR A 242 14.16 -10.37 11.06
N GLU A 243 13.60 -10.86 12.16
CA GLU A 243 14.04 -12.11 12.77
C GLU A 243 13.71 -13.32 11.87
N MET A 244 12.50 -13.36 11.32
CA MET A 244 12.09 -14.37 10.34
C MET A 244 12.98 -14.34 9.09
N LEU A 245 13.22 -13.16 8.51
CA LEU A 245 14.12 -13.02 7.36
C LEU A 245 15.53 -13.52 7.66
N ALA A 246 16.07 -13.20 8.84
CA ALA A 246 17.40 -13.65 9.24
C ALA A 246 17.50 -15.17 9.40
N ALA A 247 16.38 -15.84 9.68
CA ALA A 247 16.31 -17.30 9.74
C ALA A 247 16.15 -17.92 8.33
N GLN A 248 15.31 -17.33 7.47
CA GLN A 248 15.03 -17.87 6.14
C GLN A 248 16.12 -17.54 5.10
N PHE A 249 16.75 -16.36 5.22
CA PHE A 249 17.78 -15.88 4.29
C PHE A 249 19.10 -15.54 5.01
N PRO A 250 19.71 -16.51 5.73
CA PRO A 250 20.89 -16.25 6.57
C PRO A 250 22.11 -15.80 5.76
N ASP A 251 22.16 -16.12 4.47
CA ASP A 251 23.30 -15.81 3.60
C ASP A 251 23.14 -14.53 2.79
N ASP A 252 21.96 -13.92 2.74
CA ASP A 252 21.79 -12.65 2.06
C ASP A 252 22.61 -11.52 2.73
N PRO A 253 23.42 -10.78 1.97
CA PRO A 253 24.32 -9.78 2.53
C PRO A 253 23.59 -8.58 3.15
N TYR A 254 22.41 -8.21 2.63
CA TYR A 254 21.62 -7.10 3.16
C TYR A 254 20.88 -7.49 4.41
N VAL A 255 20.34 -8.71 4.48
CA VAL A 255 19.73 -9.29 5.69
C VAL A 255 20.77 -9.39 6.80
N LYS A 256 21.96 -9.94 6.51
CA LYS A 256 23.10 -9.96 7.46
C LYS A 256 23.45 -8.58 7.98
N LYS A 257 23.54 -7.60 7.06
CA LYS A 257 23.87 -6.20 7.43
C LYS A 257 22.77 -5.59 8.28
N ARG A 258 21.50 -5.78 7.94
CA ARG A 258 20.34 -5.30 8.71
C ARG A 258 20.33 -5.89 10.13
N LYS A 259 20.58 -7.19 10.27
CA LYS A 259 20.67 -7.86 11.58
C LYS A 259 21.78 -7.25 12.44
N LYS A 260 23.00 -7.05 11.89
CA LYS A 260 24.12 -6.41 12.59
C LYS A 260 23.78 -4.99 13.05
N LEU A 261 22.95 -4.29 12.32
CA LEU A 261 22.57 -2.89 12.58
C LEU A 261 21.22 -2.78 13.31
N SER A 262 20.67 -3.87 13.83
CA SER A 262 19.33 -3.88 14.47
C SER A 262 19.18 -2.82 15.56
N GLY A 263 20.22 -2.53 16.35
CA GLY A 263 20.25 -1.46 17.35
C GLY A 263 20.01 -0.06 16.75
N PHE A 264 20.49 0.22 15.54
CA PHE A 264 20.28 1.53 14.89
C PHE A 264 18.83 1.75 14.48
N TYR A 265 18.14 0.69 14.06
CA TYR A 265 16.74 0.79 13.67
C TYR A 265 15.77 0.93 14.86
N ARG A 266 16.24 0.65 16.07
CA ARG A 266 15.51 0.87 17.34
C ARG A 266 15.63 2.32 17.87
N ILE A 267 16.51 3.15 17.30
CA ILE A 267 16.70 4.54 17.72
C ILE A 267 15.39 5.32 17.46
N ARG A 268 14.82 5.90 18.53
CA ARG A 268 13.58 6.67 18.47
C ARG A 268 13.74 8.03 17.80
N ASN A 269 14.89 8.67 17.94
CA ASN A 269 15.16 9.97 17.34
C ASN A 269 15.19 9.86 15.81
N LEU A 270 14.20 10.49 15.16
CA LEU A 270 14.03 10.43 13.70
C LEU A 270 15.26 10.98 12.94
N TYR A 271 15.86 12.07 13.40
CA TYR A 271 17.00 12.70 12.74
C TYR A 271 18.23 11.79 12.78
N ILE A 272 18.54 11.24 13.95
CA ILE A 272 19.68 10.31 14.12
C ILE A 272 19.44 9.06 13.26
N ARG A 273 18.24 8.49 13.29
CA ARG A 273 17.88 7.32 12.50
C ARG A 273 18.01 7.58 10.98
N THR A 274 17.56 8.74 10.51
CA THR A 274 17.66 9.13 9.10
C THR A 274 19.12 9.29 8.68
N LEU A 275 19.94 9.94 9.51
CA LEU A 275 21.37 10.10 9.28
C LEU A 275 22.09 8.74 9.19
N LEU A 276 21.80 7.83 10.12
CA LEU A 276 22.37 6.49 10.12
C LEU A 276 21.94 5.68 8.89
N ARG A 277 20.67 5.76 8.48
CA ARG A 277 20.19 5.14 7.24
C ARG A 277 20.92 5.69 6.02
N PHE A 278 21.19 6.98 5.96
CA PHE A 278 21.99 7.60 4.91
C PHE A 278 23.39 6.96 4.80
N PHE A 279 24.11 6.81 5.92
CA PHE A 279 25.42 6.17 5.91
C PHE A 279 25.36 4.67 5.56
N VAL A 280 24.30 3.99 5.95
CA VAL A 280 24.12 2.55 5.66
C VAL A 280 23.82 2.32 4.18
N ASN A 281 23.07 3.21 3.54
CA ASN A 281 22.69 3.16 2.13
C ASN A 281 22.70 4.58 1.50
N PRO A 282 23.85 5.09 1.10
CA PRO A 282 24.00 6.46 0.55
C PRO A 282 23.13 6.67 -0.71
N ASP A 283 22.96 5.67 -1.56
CA ASP A 283 22.20 5.80 -2.83
C ASP A 283 20.74 6.21 -2.54
N ALA A 284 20.09 5.51 -1.61
CA ALA A 284 18.73 5.86 -1.19
C ALA A 284 18.68 7.20 -0.45
N GLY A 285 19.70 7.52 0.35
CA GLY A 285 19.84 8.80 1.01
C GLY A 285 19.91 9.97 0.03
N ILE A 286 20.69 9.84 -1.04
CA ILE A 286 20.80 10.83 -2.11
C ILE A 286 19.48 10.98 -2.86
N ALA A 287 18.78 9.85 -3.17
CA ALA A 287 17.47 9.90 -3.80
C ALA A 287 16.47 10.69 -2.94
N ALA A 288 16.44 10.46 -1.63
CA ALA A 288 15.61 11.19 -0.68
C ALA A 288 15.93 12.69 -0.62
N LEU A 289 17.21 13.07 -0.65
CA LEU A 289 17.64 14.47 -0.69
C LEU A 289 17.21 15.16 -1.99
N ASN A 290 17.37 14.49 -3.14
CA ASN A 290 16.96 15.02 -4.44
C ASN A 290 15.44 15.26 -4.51
N LEU A 291 14.64 14.40 -3.91
CA LEU A 291 13.19 14.59 -3.81
C LEU A 291 12.85 15.80 -2.94
N ASN A 292 13.51 15.96 -1.81
CA ASN A 292 13.30 17.10 -0.92
C ASN A 292 13.71 18.43 -1.58
N SER A 293 14.79 18.46 -2.36
CA SER A 293 15.20 19.65 -3.12
C SER A 293 14.15 20.04 -4.18
N ARG A 294 13.55 19.06 -4.88
CA ARG A 294 12.45 19.29 -5.84
C ARG A 294 11.19 19.82 -5.17
N ARG A 295 10.91 19.42 -3.92
CA ARG A 295 9.80 19.99 -3.11
C ARG A 295 10.00 21.47 -2.85
N ILE A 296 11.20 21.86 -2.42
CA ILE A 296 11.55 23.25 -2.12
C ILE A 296 11.47 24.10 -3.38
N SER A 297 12.02 23.65 -4.51
CA SER A 297 11.97 24.38 -5.78
C SER A 297 10.57 24.58 -6.31
N ARG A 298 9.64 23.61 -6.16
CA ARG A 298 8.24 23.76 -6.57
C ARG A 298 7.45 24.68 -5.64
N ALA A 299 7.72 24.69 -4.34
CA ALA A 299 7.09 25.60 -3.40
C ALA A 299 7.45 27.06 -3.66
N VAL A 300 8.61 27.34 -4.25
CA VAL A 300 9.06 28.70 -4.65
C VAL A 300 8.41 29.16 -5.96
N PHE A 301 8.01 28.22 -6.85
CA PHE A 301 7.36 28.54 -8.14
C PHE A 301 5.83 28.68 -8.08
N ILE A 302 5.20 28.41 -6.93
CA ILE A 302 3.75 28.55 -6.73
C ILE A 302 3.42 29.78 -5.86
N ARG A 303 4.30 30.76 -5.80
CA ARG A 303 4.03 32.08 -5.20
C ARG A 303 3.75 33.14 -6.26
#